data_92002d5b22faf7803f7b910c98aed5b1
#
_entry.id   92002d5b22faf7803f7b910c98aed5b1
#
_cell.length_a   1.000
_cell.length_b   1.000
_cell.length_c   1.000
_cell.angle_alpha   90.00
_cell.angle_beta   90.00
_cell.angle_gamma   90.00
#
_symmetry.space_group_name_H-M   'P 1'
#
loop_
_entity.id
_entity.type
_entity.pdbx_description
1 polymer ?
#
loop_
_entity_poly.entity_id
_entity_poly.type
_entity_poly.pdbx_seq_one_letter_code
_entity_poly.pdbx_strand_id
1 'polypeptide(L)'
;MSLLPTPVFKPQHLLQPLPFKQPVIVTLNPLQPPDPAKTIKVIDYQHPLFDSRAIAAQAALASIQGNRRSWFCGAWGGYGFHEDGLKSALRVVQGMGVDIPWQVEGL
;
A
#
# COMPACT_ATOMS: atom_id res chain seq x y z
N MET A 1 -17.58 -15.60 1.82
CA MET A 1 -16.49 -16.47 1.34
C MET A 1 -15.19 -15.70 1.53
N SER A 2 -14.47 -16.02 2.59
CA SER A 2 -13.18 -15.37 2.88
C SER A 2 -12.15 -15.98 1.95
N LEU A 3 -11.70 -15.23 0.96
CA LEU A 3 -10.53 -15.61 0.16
C LEU A 3 -9.31 -15.47 1.09
N LEU A 4 -8.89 -16.59 1.66
CA LEU A 4 -7.59 -16.63 2.32
C LEU A 4 -6.52 -16.26 1.26
N PRO A 5 -5.70 -15.24 1.50
CA PRO A 5 -4.69 -14.88 0.54
C PRO A 5 -3.72 -16.05 0.35
N THR A 6 -3.51 -16.41 -0.90
CA THR A 6 -2.53 -17.44 -1.26
C THR A 6 -1.15 -16.99 -0.78
N PRO A 7 -0.37 -17.83 -0.11
CA PRO A 7 0.97 -17.47 0.34
C PRO A 7 1.83 -17.11 -0.87
N VAL A 8 2.38 -15.91 -0.86
CA VAL A 8 3.27 -15.43 -1.91
C VAL A 8 4.71 -15.58 -1.43
N PHE A 9 5.47 -16.43 -2.11
CA PHE A 9 6.90 -16.58 -1.90
C PHE A 9 7.64 -15.69 -2.90
N LYS A 10 8.35 -14.68 -2.40
CA LYS A 10 9.22 -13.85 -3.25
C LYS A 10 10.63 -13.83 -2.66
N PRO A 11 11.62 -14.43 -3.35
CA PRO A 11 13.00 -14.28 -2.94
C PRO A 11 13.46 -12.84 -3.20
N GLN A 12 13.88 -12.16 -2.13
CA GLN A 12 14.21 -10.73 -2.17
C GLN A 12 15.37 -10.37 -3.11
N HIS A 13 16.32 -11.28 -3.32
CA HIS A 13 17.45 -11.05 -4.23
C HIS A 13 17.03 -10.85 -5.70
N LEU A 14 15.81 -11.26 -6.08
CA LEU A 14 15.24 -11.00 -7.41
C LEU A 14 14.64 -9.61 -7.55
N LEU A 15 14.38 -8.93 -6.43
CA LEU A 15 13.71 -7.63 -6.40
C LEU A 15 14.68 -6.47 -6.19
N GLN A 16 15.80 -6.75 -5.52
CA GLN A 16 16.82 -5.74 -5.23
C GLN A 16 18.18 -6.38 -5.00
N PRO A 17 19.30 -5.68 -5.31
CA PRO A 17 20.63 -6.14 -4.97
C PRO A 17 20.81 -6.17 -3.45
N LEU A 18 21.21 -7.33 -2.93
CA LEU A 18 21.50 -7.50 -1.51
C LEU A 18 23.00 -7.68 -1.28
N PRO A 19 23.56 -7.16 -0.17
CA PRO A 19 24.98 -7.27 0.12
C PRO A 19 25.41 -8.68 0.55
N PHE A 20 24.50 -9.63 0.60
CA PHE A 20 24.73 -11.02 1.01
C PHE A 20 24.14 -11.98 -0.02
N LYS A 21 24.73 -13.20 -0.09
CA LYS A 21 24.33 -14.24 -1.07
C LYS A 21 23.23 -15.17 -0.57
N GLN A 22 22.98 -15.17 0.73
CA GLN A 22 21.97 -16.05 1.32
C GLN A 22 20.56 -15.58 0.91
N PRO A 23 19.71 -16.47 0.38
CA PRO A 23 18.36 -16.08 0.00
C PRO A 23 17.52 -15.70 1.23
N VAL A 24 16.87 -14.54 1.15
CA VAL A 24 15.87 -14.11 2.10
C VAL A 24 14.53 -14.18 1.43
N ILE A 25 13.56 -14.81 2.08
CA ILE A 25 12.22 -15.06 1.55
C ILE A 25 11.21 -14.32 2.43
N VAL A 26 10.33 -13.57 1.82
CA VAL A 26 9.16 -12.98 2.48
C VAL A 26 7.94 -13.84 2.18
N THR A 27 7.26 -14.27 3.21
CA THR A 27 6.05 -15.09 3.10
C THR A 27 4.90 -14.35 3.76
N LEU A 28 3.79 -14.21 3.05
CA LEU A 28 2.57 -13.59 3.55
C LEU A 28 1.57 -14.69 3.91
N ASN A 29 1.01 -14.62 5.13
CA ASN A 29 -0.04 -15.53 5.61
C ASN A 29 0.25 -16.99 5.30
N PRO A 30 1.38 -17.56 5.76
CA PRO A 30 1.74 -18.93 5.44
C PRO A 30 0.70 -19.92 6.00
N LEU A 31 0.34 -20.92 5.19
CA LEU A 31 -0.56 -22.01 5.62
C LEU A 31 0.07 -22.87 6.71
N GLN A 32 1.38 -23.02 6.67
CA GLN A 32 2.17 -23.67 7.70
C GLN A 32 3.21 -22.68 8.22
N PRO A 33 3.36 -22.54 9.53
CA PRO A 33 4.39 -21.69 10.10
C PRO A 33 5.77 -22.07 9.58
N PRO A 34 6.62 -21.12 9.16
CA PRO A 34 7.98 -21.41 8.79
C PRO A 34 8.78 -21.89 10.00
N ASP A 35 9.86 -22.65 9.75
CA ASP A 35 10.79 -23.11 10.78
C ASP A 35 11.30 -21.92 11.62
N PRO A 36 11.06 -21.91 12.94
CA PRO A 36 11.50 -20.82 13.81
C PRO A 36 13.01 -20.57 13.76
N ALA A 37 13.83 -21.61 13.54
CA ALA A 37 15.28 -21.49 13.44
C ALA A 37 15.73 -20.76 12.17
N LYS A 38 14.87 -20.68 11.16
CA LYS A 38 15.11 -19.99 9.87
C LYS A 38 14.31 -18.70 9.74
N THR A 39 13.53 -18.35 10.76
CA THR A 39 12.69 -17.15 10.75
C THR A 39 13.46 -15.96 11.33
N ILE A 40 13.75 -14.99 10.50
CA ILE A 40 14.46 -13.77 10.92
C ILE A 40 13.51 -12.86 11.71
N LYS A 41 12.27 -12.69 11.22
CA LYS A 41 11.29 -11.80 11.83
C LYS A 41 9.87 -12.19 11.41
N VAL A 42 8.96 -12.11 12.35
CA VAL A 42 7.51 -12.15 12.10
C VAL A 42 6.97 -10.73 12.33
N ILE A 43 6.17 -10.24 11.41
CA ILE A 43 5.57 -8.91 11.48
C ILE A 43 4.08 -9.05 11.23
N ASP A 44 3.28 -8.49 12.13
CA ASP A 44 1.84 -8.39 11.95
C ASP A 44 1.51 -7.05 11.32
N TYR A 45 1.00 -7.07 10.09
CA TYR A 45 0.59 -5.90 9.35
C TYR A 45 -0.91 -5.89 9.15
N GLN A 46 -1.52 -4.73 9.37
CA GLN A 46 -2.86 -4.46 8.89
C GLN A 46 -2.77 -3.89 7.48
N HIS A 47 -3.43 -4.53 6.54
CA HIS A 47 -3.43 -4.11 5.15
C HIS A 47 -4.86 -3.75 4.71
N PRO A 48 -5.08 -2.61 4.02
CA PRO A 48 -6.38 -2.26 3.49
C PRO A 48 -6.90 -3.36 2.55
N LEU A 49 -8.16 -3.73 2.73
CA LEU A 49 -8.85 -4.65 1.84
C LEU A 49 -9.63 -3.85 0.79
N PHE A 50 -9.31 -4.08 -0.49
CA PHE A 50 -9.98 -3.41 -1.61
C PHE A 50 -11.23 -4.19 -2.06
N ASP A 51 -12.24 -4.23 -1.21
CA ASP A 51 -13.55 -4.75 -1.54
C ASP A 51 -14.43 -3.68 -2.24
N SER A 52 -15.65 -4.05 -2.63
CA SER A 52 -16.58 -3.14 -3.28
C SER A 52 -16.93 -1.91 -2.42
N ARG A 53 -16.93 -2.06 -1.09
CA ARG A 53 -17.20 -0.95 -0.16
C ARG A 53 -16.04 0.03 -0.11
N ALA A 54 -14.80 -0.50 -0.11
CA ALA A 54 -13.59 0.32 -0.15
C ALA A 54 -13.53 1.13 -1.44
N ILE A 55 -13.84 0.53 -2.60
CA ILE A 55 -13.88 1.21 -3.90
C ILE A 55 -14.96 2.31 -3.93
N ALA A 56 -16.15 2.03 -3.39
CA ALA A 56 -17.19 3.04 -3.27
C ALA A 56 -16.77 4.19 -2.33
N ALA A 57 -16.10 3.89 -1.22
CA ALA A 57 -15.57 4.88 -0.29
C ALA A 57 -14.47 5.75 -0.92
N GLN A 58 -13.61 5.17 -1.77
CA GLN A 58 -12.61 5.92 -2.54
C GLN A 58 -13.26 6.98 -3.44
N ALA A 59 -14.33 6.61 -4.15
CA ALA A 59 -15.09 7.55 -4.98
C ALA A 59 -15.75 8.67 -4.16
N ALA A 60 -16.20 8.38 -2.95
CA ALA A 60 -16.81 9.35 -2.05
C ALA A 60 -15.80 10.24 -1.31
N LEU A 61 -14.52 9.91 -1.33
CA LEU A 61 -13.48 10.63 -0.56
C LEU A 61 -13.42 12.12 -0.90
N ALA A 62 -13.63 12.49 -2.17
CA ALA A 62 -13.61 13.87 -2.62
C ALA A 62 -14.65 14.75 -1.88
N SER A 63 -15.79 14.17 -1.48
CA SER A 63 -16.87 14.92 -0.81
C SER A 63 -16.56 15.34 0.63
N ILE A 64 -15.56 14.73 1.25
CA ILE A 64 -15.15 15.03 2.64
C ILE A 64 -13.85 15.81 2.73
N GLN A 65 -13.11 15.94 1.61
CA GLN A 65 -11.85 16.69 1.59
C GLN A 65 -12.07 18.16 1.94
N GLY A 66 -11.21 18.71 2.80
CA GLY A 66 -11.26 20.10 3.25
C GLY A 66 -12.33 20.41 4.29
N ASN A 67 -13.23 19.47 4.59
CA ASN A 67 -14.26 19.66 5.61
C ASN A 67 -13.63 19.80 7.00
N ARG A 68 -14.00 20.84 7.73
CA ARG A 68 -13.43 21.14 9.05
C ARG A 68 -11.90 21.24 9.06
N ARG A 69 -11.31 21.66 7.94
CA ARG A 69 -9.83 21.72 7.72
C ARG A 69 -9.15 20.37 7.79
N SER A 70 -9.88 19.29 7.56
CA SER A 70 -9.33 17.92 7.53
C SER A 70 -9.20 17.42 6.11
N TRP A 71 -8.04 16.84 5.82
CA TRP A 71 -7.70 16.31 4.52
C TRP A 71 -7.16 14.88 4.69
N PHE A 72 -7.50 14.03 3.75
CA PHE A 72 -7.17 12.61 3.81
C PHE A 72 -6.41 12.21 2.55
N CYS A 73 -5.27 11.58 2.74
CA CYS A 73 -4.50 10.99 1.64
C CYS A 73 -3.86 9.67 2.08
N GLY A 74 -3.49 8.86 1.09
CA GLY A 74 -2.83 7.60 1.30
C GLY A 74 -3.01 6.67 0.12
N ALA A 75 -2.16 5.65 0.02
CA ALA A 75 -2.23 4.65 -1.05
C ALA A 75 -3.55 3.88 -1.08
N TRP A 76 -4.27 3.81 0.04
CA TRP A 76 -5.60 3.22 0.16
C TRP A 76 -6.68 3.96 -0.65
N GLY A 77 -6.42 5.21 -1.07
CA GLY A 77 -7.27 5.97 -1.99
C GLY A 77 -7.15 5.53 -3.46
N GLY A 78 -6.31 4.56 -3.76
CA GLY A 78 -6.12 3.90 -5.05
C GLY A 78 -5.95 2.39 -4.86
N TYR A 79 -5.01 1.80 -5.56
CA TYR A 79 -4.75 0.35 -5.51
C TYR A 79 -3.73 -0.08 -4.46
N GLY A 80 -3.22 0.86 -3.66
CA GLY A 80 -2.28 0.58 -2.58
C GLY A 80 -0.80 0.65 -2.97
N PHE A 81 -0.48 1.12 -4.16
CA PHE A 81 0.89 1.29 -4.62
C PHE A 81 1.49 2.63 -4.13
N HIS A 82 2.81 2.73 -4.16
CA HIS A 82 3.51 3.96 -3.77
C HIS A 82 3.06 5.17 -4.59
N GLU A 83 2.84 4.97 -5.90
CA GLU A 83 2.35 6.01 -6.80
C GLU A 83 0.95 6.49 -6.44
N ASP A 84 0.06 5.61 -5.99
CA ASP A 84 -1.27 5.98 -5.51
C ASP A 84 -1.18 6.87 -4.27
N GLY A 85 -0.24 6.57 -3.37
CA GLY A 85 0.04 7.39 -2.20
C GLY A 85 0.50 8.80 -2.58
N LEU A 86 1.44 8.92 -3.51
CA LEU A 86 1.92 10.20 -4.02
C LEU A 86 0.79 10.99 -4.70
N LYS A 87 0.08 10.38 -5.63
CA LYS A 87 -1.05 11.02 -6.33
C LYS A 87 -2.13 11.50 -5.36
N SER A 88 -2.44 10.70 -4.36
CA SER A 88 -3.41 11.06 -3.32
C SER A 88 -2.96 12.31 -2.54
N ALA A 89 -1.69 12.39 -2.17
CA ALA A 89 -1.13 13.56 -1.48
C ALA A 89 -1.15 14.81 -2.38
N LEU A 90 -0.79 14.67 -3.65
CA LEU A 90 -0.80 15.77 -4.60
C LEU A 90 -2.19 16.36 -4.82
N ARG A 91 -3.24 15.52 -4.90
CA ARG A 91 -4.64 15.99 -4.96
C ARG A 91 -5.04 16.82 -3.73
N VAL A 92 -4.58 16.43 -2.55
CA VAL A 92 -4.79 17.20 -1.32
C VAL A 92 -4.10 18.56 -1.41
N VAL A 93 -2.83 18.59 -1.83
CA VAL A 93 -2.05 19.83 -1.98
C VAL A 93 -2.71 20.78 -2.97
N GLN A 94 -3.16 20.27 -4.12
CA GLN A 94 -3.94 21.07 -5.09
C GLN A 94 -5.26 21.57 -4.50
N GLY A 95 -5.97 20.73 -3.75
CA GLY A 95 -7.20 21.13 -3.06
C GLY A 95 -6.98 22.22 -2.01
N MET A 96 -5.78 22.36 -1.48
CA MET A 96 -5.36 23.46 -0.60
C MET A 96 -4.96 24.73 -1.37
N GLY A 97 -5.01 24.71 -2.70
CA GLY A 97 -4.65 25.84 -3.56
C GLY A 97 -3.14 26.03 -3.78
N VAL A 98 -2.36 24.96 -3.58
CA VAL A 98 -0.91 24.97 -3.82
C VAL A 98 -0.60 24.34 -5.17
N ASP A 99 0.19 25.01 -5.99
CA ASP A 99 0.62 24.51 -7.28
C ASP A 99 1.73 23.45 -7.13
N ILE A 100 1.65 22.41 -7.97
CA ILE A 100 2.67 21.39 -8.03
C ILE A 100 3.75 21.88 -9.02
N PRO A 101 5.04 21.97 -8.61
CA PRO A 101 6.08 22.56 -9.45
C PRO A 101 6.60 21.65 -10.57
N TRP A 102 5.97 20.51 -10.82
CA TRP A 102 6.28 19.58 -11.92
C TRP A 102 5.00 19.02 -12.53
N GLN A 103 5.12 18.48 -13.75
CA GLN A 103 3.98 17.82 -14.40
C GLN A 103 3.75 16.44 -13.77
N VAL A 104 2.49 16.13 -13.47
CA VAL A 104 2.06 14.83 -12.97
C VAL A 104 1.02 14.24 -13.91
N GLU A 105 1.35 13.11 -14.52
CA GLU A 105 0.41 12.41 -15.39
C GLU A 105 -0.69 11.72 -14.57
N GLY A 106 -1.94 11.92 -14.99
CA GLY A 106 -3.10 11.22 -14.42
C GLY A 106 -3.48 11.63 -12.99
N LEU A 107 -3.32 12.90 -12.66
CA LEU A 107 -3.89 13.52 -11.47
C LEU A 107 -5.35 13.87 -11.68
#